data_93863271f2a4b4778991f9267484920f
#
_entry.id   93863271f2a4b4778991f9267484920f
#
_cell.length_a   1.000
_cell.length_b   1.000
_cell.length_c   1.000
_cell.angle_alpha   90.00
_cell.angle_beta   90.00
_cell.angle_gamma   90.00
#
_symmetry.space_group_name_H-M   'P 1'
#
loop_
_entity.id
_entity.type
_entity.pdbx_description
1 polymer ?
#
loop_
_entity_poly.entity_id
_entity_poly.type
_entity_poly.pdbx_seq_one_letter_code
_entity_poly.pdbx_strand_id
1 'polypeptide(L)'
;MKAIGFDNFRKFERFPTIQMGNITIFVGGNNSGKSTTVKAIISVLAFLRNARFYATGNLKQYRNVHFYFNQDPYAHIGTFVRAKCNKNDRKDLAFEIQLEDYNFSIYLNGEDCDENSTYANVERIVLRDLSTLFIFDINFKEDNVAFSFNNNIQLFENNENYISMVKKINEKEEKGNETERLKAMLFGKYPIVDENLVFKAKLSEVYSKRRMVGGPLISSIFFNSSYLYLNREEEKENDRKTKELNRIVRNHMFRLSDRLDSLLWNRSLVEYIYAHSASQKVLYNATENDYLSKTVHEFAELREEKDSDALDFVRKWMVEFSIGNDFKLETIGGEAHTFEIVDFDGKRAHLADKGMGTIQLMILLLRIAIIINDRKNTRYRTPVTVIVEEPEQNLHPQKQSQLIDFFTDVSDEYGVKFIIETHSEYLVRRSQGIVASKKYANQDALEKKCPFKVYYFPENDIPYKMNYRTDGKFSNKFGSGFFDEATKLSFELF
;
A
#
# COMPACT_ATOMS: atom_id res chain seq x y z
N MET A 1 -3.21 -1.43 0.05
CA MET A 1 -2.26 -2.58 0.14
C MET A 1 -2.84 -3.65 1.05
N LYS A 2 -2.66 -4.95 0.74
CA LYS A 2 -3.21 -6.07 1.51
C LYS A 2 -2.15 -6.97 2.14
N ALA A 3 -0.96 -7.08 1.56
CA ALA A 3 0.12 -7.91 2.12
C ALA A 3 1.50 -7.46 1.66
N ILE A 4 2.52 -7.84 2.43
CA ILE A 4 3.94 -7.68 2.10
C ILE A 4 4.73 -8.89 2.61
N GLY A 5 5.65 -9.39 1.81
CA GLY A 5 6.66 -10.38 2.15
C GLY A 5 7.95 -10.06 1.43
N PHE A 6 9.06 -10.54 1.93
CA PHE A 6 10.36 -10.38 1.25
C PHE A 6 11.37 -11.41 1.72
N ASP A 7 12.39 -11.62 0.92
CA ASP A 7 13.48 -12.53 1.17
C ASP A 7 14.82 -11.83 1.01
N ASN A 8 15.76 -12.15 1.87
CA ASN A 8 17.13 -11.66 1.89
C ASN A 8 17.29 -10.12 1.94
N PHE A 9 16.42 -9.43 2.70
CA PHE A 9 16.43 -7.98 2.78
C PHE A 9 16.80 -7.48 4.18
N ARG A 10 17.87 -6.69 4.29
CA ARG A 10 18.39 -6.03 5.50
C ARG A 10 18.59 -7.02 6.66
N LYS A 11 17.78 -6.92 7.72
CA LYS A 11 17.84 -7.77 8.91
C LYS A 11 17.36 -9.21 8.64
N PHE A 12 16.51 -9.42 7.65
CA PHE A 12 15.76 -10.67 7.45
C PHE A 12 16.32 -11.49 6.31
N GLU A 13 16.74 -12.72 6.60
CA GLU A 13 17.02 -13.72 5.57
C GLU A 13 15.73 -14.15 4.88
N ARG A 14 14.67 -14.33 5.67
CA ARG A 14 13.32 -14.61 5.20
C ARG A 14 12.32 -13.86 6.06
N PHE A 15 11.45 -13.09 5.43
CA PHE A 15 10.35 -12.41 6.08
C PHE A 15 9.03 -13.01 5.61
N PRO A 16 8.18 -13.53 6.53
CA PRO A 16 6.91 -14.12 6.13
C PRO A 16 5.99 -13.09 5.50
N THR A 17 5.16 -13.51 4.54
CA THR A 17 4.13 -12.64 4.00
C THR A 17 3.11 -12.31 5.08
N ILE A 18 3.07 -11.06 5.50
CA ILE A 18 2.14 -10.55 6.51
C ILE A 18 0.97 -9.84 5.86
N GLN A 19 -0.22 -10.06 6.43
CA GLN A 19 -1.48 -9.50 5.93
C GLN A 19 -1.79 -8.17 6.61
N MET A 20 -2.19 -7.16 5.83
CA MET A 20 -2.60 -5.86 6.36
C MET A 20 -4.09 -5.83 6.67
N GLY A 21 -4.47 -5.07 7.72
CA GLY A 21 -5.85 -4.75 8.08
C GLY A 21 -6.26 -3.35 7.61
N ASN A 22 -7.38 -2.87 8.10
CA ASN A 22 -7.72 -1.46 7.94
C ASN A 22 -6.72 -0.60 8.74
N ILE A 23 -6.35 -1.05 9.93
CA ILE A 23 -5.31 -0.46 10.76
C ILE A 23 -4.33 -1.58 11.12
N THR A 24 -3.10 -1.49 10.62
CA THR A 24 -2.03 -2.43 10.93
C THR A 24 -1.02 -1.74 11.83
N ILE A 25 -0.69 -2.37 12.96
CA ILE A 25 0.23 -1.82 13.94
C ILE A 25 1.47 -2.71 13.99
N PHE A 26 2.62 -2.15 13.67
CA PHE A 26 3.93 -2.76 13.86
C PHE A 26 4.49 -2.29 15.19
N VAL A 27 4.69 -3.23 16.12
CA VAL A 27 5.14 -2.92 17.46
C VAL A 27 6.33 -3.80 17.86
N GLY A 28 7.28 -3.25 18.59
CA GLY A 28 8.50 -3.96 19.00
C GLY A 28 9.59 -3.02 19.45
N GLY A 29 10.69 -3.54 19.97
CA GLY A 29 11.85 -2.78 20.39
C GLY A 29 12.57 -2.04 19.25
N ASN A 30 13.60 -1.25 19.60
CA ASN A 30 14.48 -0.65 18.61
C ASN A 30 15.20 -1.75 17.82
N ASN A 31 15.53 -1.49 16.58
CA ASN A 31 16.22 -2.44 15.69
C ASN A 31 15.51 -3.79 15.49
N SER A 32 14.23 -3.93 15.86
CA SER A 32 13.46 -5.17 15.70
C SER A 32 13.11 -5.48 14.24
N GLY A 33 13.18 -4.51 13.33
CA GLY A 33 12.92 -4.67 11.90
C GLY A 33 11.60 -4.06 11.42
N LYS A 34 10.88 -3.31 12.26
CA LYS A 34 9.67 -2.56 11.88
C LYS A 34 9.94 -1.63 10.70
N SER A 35 10.88 -0.70 10.85
CA SER A 35 11.29 0.23 9.79
C SER A 35 11.90 -0.47 8.56
N THR A 36 12.47 -1.68 8.72
CA THR A 36 12.88 -2.50 7.58
C THR A 36 11.67 -2.91 6.73
N THR A 37 10.58 -3.29 7.37
CA THR A 37 9.33 -3.65 6.68
C THR A 37 8.71 -2.44 5.97
N VAL A 38 8.68 -1.28 6.63
CA VAL A 38 8.25 -0.02 6.03
C VAL A 38 9.09 0.33 4.81
N LYS A 39 10.43 0.24 4.91
CA LYS A 39 11.35 0.49 3.80
C LYS A 39 11.16 -0.48 2.64
N ALA A 40 10.87 -1.75 2.90
CA ALA A 40 10.54 -2.71 1.85
C ALA A 40 9.27 -2.28 1.09
N ILE A 41 8.21 -1.88 1.80
CA ILE A 41 6.97 -1.39 1.21
C ILE A 41 7.24 -0.17 0.32
N ILE A 42 7.91 0.85 0.87
CA ILE A 42 8.19 2.10 0.16
C ILE A 42 9.03 1.84 -1.10
N SER A 43 10.09 1.04 -0.99
CA SER A 43 10.99 0.74 -2.11
C SER A 43 10.29 -0.01 -3.24
N VAL A 44 9.47 -1.01 -2.91
CA VAL A 44 8.70 -1.76 -3.91
C VAL A 44 7.68 -0.87 -4.60
N LEU A 45 6.97 -0.04 -3.85
CA LEU A 45 6.00 0.88 -4.41
C LEU A 45 6.65 1.95 -5.28
N ALA A 46 7.82 2.47 -4.86
CA ALA A 46 8.61 3.40 -5.67
C ALA A 46 9.03 2.75 -6.99
N PHE A 47 9.50 1.49 -6.96
CA PHE A 47 9.82 0.74 -8.16
C PHE A 47 8.59 0.56 -9.08
N LEU A 48 7.49 0.05 -8.56
CA LEU A 48 6.27 -0.20 -9.35
C LEU A 48 5.73 1.08 -10.02
N ARG A 49 5.86 2.23 -9.36
CA ARG A 49 5.42 3.54 -9.86
C ARG A 49 6.38 4.17 -10.84
N ASN A 50 7.68 4.05 -10.59
CA ASN A 50 8.70 4.83 -11.31
C ASN A 50 9.37 4.05 -12.44
N ALA A 51 9.33 2.71 -12.40
CA ALA A 51 9.83 1.89 -13.50
C ALA A 51 9.01 2.17 -14.78
N ARG A 52 9.72 2.60 -15.84
CA ARG A 52 9.10 2.99 -17.11
C ARG A 52 9.54 2.11 -18.24
N PHE A 53 8.61 1.90 -19.17
CA PHE A 53 8.89 1.24 -20.42
C PHE A 53 9.44 2.28 -21.40
N TYR A 54 10.75 2.23 -21.64
CA TYR A 54 11.41 3.08 -22.63
C TYR A 54 11.69 2.31 -23.90
N ALA A 55 11.14 2.76 -25.00
CA ALA A 55 11.52 2.27 -26.33
C ALA A 55 12.85 2.90 -26.74
N THR A 56 13.96 2.41 -26.21
CA THR A 56 15.27 2.82 -26.69
C THR A 56 15.58 2.12 -28.01
N GLY A 57 16.23 2.82 -28.96
CA GLY A 57 16.60 2.28 -30.27
C GLY A 57 17.56 1.08 -30.18
N ASN A 58 18.08 0.79 -29.01
CA ASN A 58 19.04 -0.27 -28.76
C ASN A 58 18.36 -1.44 -28.04
N LEU A 59 18.07 -2.53 -28.76
CA LEU A 59 17.40 -3.74 -28.28
C LEU A 59 18.09 -4.41 -27.07
N LYS A 60 19.35 -4.06 -26.76
CA LYS A 60 20.06 -4.61 -25.61
C LYS A 60 19.66 -3.95 -24.27
N GLN A 61 19.08 -2.75 -24.29
CA GLN A 61 18.75 -2.00 -23.06
C GLN A 61 17.46 -2.45 -22.37
N TYR A 62 16.54 -3.15 -23.06
CA TYR A 62 15.30 -3.59 -22.44
C TYR A 62 15.48 -4.68 -21.37
N ARG A 63 16.63 -5.38 -21.36
CA ARG A 63 16.96 -6.39 -20.34
C ARG A 63 17.50 -5.78 -19.05
N ASN A 64 17.97 -4.54 -19.09
CA ASN A 64 18.58 -3.87 -17.96
C ASN A 64 17.53 -3.05 -17.20
N VAL A 65 16.62 -3.76 -16.55
CA VAL A 65 15.67 -3.13 -15.62
C VAL A 65 16.30 -3.15 -14.23
N HIS A 66 16.41 -1.99 -13.62
CA HIS A 66 17.05 -1.83 -12.33
C HIS A 66 16.03 -1.48 -11.25
N PHE A 67 16.19 -2.11 -10.11
CA PHE A 67 15.52 -1.74 -8.87
C PHE A 67 16.47 -0.85 -8.06
N TYR A 68 16.14 0.44 -7.95
CA TYR A 68 17.00 1.41 -7.28
C TYR A 68 16.68 1.52 -5.80
N PHE A 69 17.71 1.48 -4.95
CA PHE A 69 17.61 1.59 -3.49
C PHE A 69 17.71 3.03 -2.97
N ASN A 70 18.00 3.99 -3.83
CA ASN A 70 18.10 5.42 -3.54
C ASN A 70 17.03 6.26 -4.25
N GLN A 71 16.05 5.63 -4.90
CA GLN A 71 15.03 6.33 -5.69
C GLN A 71 14.02 7.07 -4.83
N ASP A 72 13.69 6.51 -3.67
CA ASP A 72 12.77 7.12 -2.72
C ASP A 72 13.55 7.77 -1.56
N PRO A 73 13.34 9.08 -1.31
CA PRO A 73 14.07 9.81 -0.29
C PRO A 73 13.76 9.33 1.14
N TYR A 74 12.62 8.69 1.37
CA TYR A 74 12.21 8.24 2.71
C TYR A 74 12.72 6.83 3.04
N ALA A 75 12.97 5.99 2.05
CA ALA A 75 13.50 4.65 2.28
C ALA A 75 14.95 4.68 2.82
N HIS A 76 15.77 5.66 2.38
CA HIS A 76 17.16 5.87 2.83
C HIS A 76 18.03 4.60 2.86
N ILE A 77 17.85 3.69 1.89
CA ILE A 77 18.63 2.46 1.83
C ILE A 77 20.02 2.73 1.26
N GLY A 78 20.08 3.38 0.11
CA GLY A 78 21.29 3.85 -0.57
C GLY A 78 21.90 2.82 -1.50
N THR A 79 22.53 1.76 -1.00
CA THR A 79 23.24 0.78 -1.82
C THR A 79 22.69 -0.63 -1.70
N PHE A 80 23.01 -1.48 -2.70
CA PHE A 80 22.65 -2.90 -2.70
C PHE A 80 23.21 -3.63 -1.47
N VAL A 81 24.47 -3.36 -1.10
CA VAL A 81 25.12 -3.99 0.08
C VAL A 81 24.36 -3.66 1.36
N ARG A 82 23.82 -2.46 1.49
CA ARG A 82 22.96 -2.06 2.62
C ARG A 82 21.55 -2.63 2.54
N ALA A 83 21.10 -2.98 1.34
CA ALA A 83 19.78 -3.56 1.11
C ALA A 83 19.73 -5.06 1.35
N LYS A 84 20.76 -5.82 0.94
CA LYS A 84 20.79 -7.26 1.15
C LYS A 84 20.95 -7.61 2.64
N CYS A 85 20.58 -8.82 3.01
CA CYS A 85 20.81 -9.34 4.35
C CYS A 85 22.32 -9.56 4.59
N ASN A 86 22.81 -9.12 5.72
CA ASN A 86 24.21 -9.26 6.11
C ASN A 86 24.53 -10.58 6.82
N LYS A 87 23.53 -11.45 7.01
CA LYS A 87 23.70 -12.75 7.68
C LYS A 87 24.14 -13.87 6.74
N ASN A 88 24.16 -13.60 5.44
CA ASN A 88 24.54 -14.56 4.41
C ASN A 88 25.20 -13.87 3.21
N ASP A 89 25.79 -14.66 2.32
CA ASP A 89 26.49 -14.17 1.13
C ASP A 89 25.61 -14.14 -0.13
N ARG A 90 24.31 -14.44 -0.01
CA ARG A 90 23.37 -14.40 -1.12
C ARG A 90 23.31 -13.01 -1.73
N LYS A 91 23.21 -12.97 -3.06
CA LYS A 91 23.08 -11.73 -3.85
C LYS A 91 21.71 -11.60 -4.52
N ASP A 92 20.82 -12.54 -4.28
CA ASP A 92 19.43 -12.47 -4.71
C ASP A 92 18.56 -11.84 -3.62
N LEU A 93 17.58 -11.07 -4.02
CA LEU A 93 16.51 -10.54 -3.16
C LEU A 93 15.17 -10.82 -3.82
N ALA A 94 14.13 -10.98 -3.01
CA ALA A 94 12.78 -11.05 -3.53
C ALA A 94 11.81 -10.22 -2.68
N PHE A 95 10.83 -9.63 -3.36
CA PHE A 95 9.74 -8.92 -2.73
C PHE A 95 8.41 -9.45 -3.25
N GLU A 96 7.45 -9.57 -2.35
CA GLU A 96 6.08 -9.92 -2.66
C GLU A 96 5.16 -8.86 -2.06
N ILE A 97 4.34 -8.22 -2.88
CA ILE A 97 3.38 -7.21 -2.43
C ILE A 97 2.01 -7.45 -3.04
N GLN A 98 0.99 -7.41 -2.20
CA GLN A 98 -0.40 -7.50 -2.64
C GLN A 98 -1.06 -6.13 -2.59
N LEU A 99 -1.42 -5.63 -3.78
CA LEU A 99 -2.19 -4.40 -3.97
C LEU A 99 -3.59 -4.79 -4.48
N GLU A 100 -4.60 -4.57 -3.65
CA GLU A 100 -5.96 -5.05 -3.93
C GLU A 100 -5.99 -6.56 -4.26
N ASP A 101 -6.45 -6.93 -5.43
CA ASP A 101 -6.52 -8.31 -5.89
C ASP A 101 -5.30 -8.75 -6.71
N TYR A 102 -4.28 -7.88 -6.80
CA TYR A 102 -3.05 -8.16 -7.54
C TYR A 102 -1.88 -8.44 -6.62
N ASN A 103 -1.23 -9.58 -6.85
CA ASN A 103 -0.01 -9.95 -6.16
C ASN A 103 1.18 -9.81 -7.12
N PHE A 104 2.16 -8.98 -6.74
CA PHE A 104 3.41 -8.75 -7.47
C PHE A 104 4.54 -9.46 -6.74
N SER A 105 5.26 -10.33 -7.43
CA SER A 105 6.51 -10.92 -6.96
C SER A 105 7.65 -10.39 -7.83
N ILE A 106 8.65 -9.78 -7.22
CA ILE A 106 9.78 -9.13 -7.88
C ILE A 106 11.06 -9.81 -7.41
N TYR A 107 11.81 -10.36 -8.35
CA TYR A 107 13.06 -11.08 -8.09
C TYR A 107 14.24 -10.26 -8.61
N LEU A 108 15.19 -10.02 -7.75
CA LEU A 108 16.37 -9.19 -8.00
C LEU A 108 17.64 -10.02 -7.91
N ASN A 109 18.64 -9.61 -8.67
CA ASN A 109 19.98 -10.15 -8.63
C ASN A 109 21.02 -9.05 -8.53
N GLY A 110 21.96 -9.19 -7.62
CA GLY A 110 23.08 -8.27 -7.37
C GLY A 110 24.44 -8.89 -7.66
N GLU A 111 24.55 -9.94 -8.50
CA GLU A 111 25.83 -10.57 -8.85
C GLU A 111 26.85 -9.56 -9.40
N ASP A 112 26.38 -8.62 -10.23
CA ASP A 112 27.19 -7.57 -10.85
C ASP A 112 27.29 -6.31 -9.99
N CYS A 113 26.75 -6.34 -8.75
CA CYS A 113 26.76 -5.16 -7.87
C CYS A 113 28.02 -5.12 -7.00
N ASP A 114 28.62 -3.95 -6.92
CA ASP A 114 29.72 -3.60 -6.02
C ASP A 114 29.22 -2.84 -4.77
N GLU A 115 30.14 -2.37 -3.93
CA GLU A 115 29.82 -1.65 -2.69
C GLU A 115 29.09 -0.32 -2.93
N ASN A 116 29.28 0.29 -4.09
CA ASN A 116 28.72 1.59 -4.46
C ASN A 116 27.44 1.47 -5.28
N SER A 117 27.10 0.27 -5.72
CA SER A 117 25.93 0.03 -6.57
C SER A 117 24.64 0.40 -5.83
N THR A 118 23.90 1.39 -6.36
CA THR A 118 22.63 1.87 -5.79
C THR A 118 21.41 1.13 -6.31
N TYR A 119 21.61 0.07 -7.08
CA TYR A 119 20.57 -0.75 -7.71
C TYR A 119 20.90 -2.23 -7.66
N ALA A 120 19.91 -3.05 -7.97
CA ALA A 120 20.07 -4.46 -8.36
C ALA A 120 19.33 -4.71 -9.68
N ASN A 121 19.76 -5.73 -10.42
CA ASN A 121 19.11 -6.11 -11.66
C ASN A 121 17.78 -6.82 -11.37
N VAL A 122 16.71 -6.44 -12.05
CA VAL A 122 15.43 -7.16 -11.99
C VAL A 122 15.52 -8.35 -12.91
N GLU A 123 15.50 -9.57 -12.35
CA GLU A 123 15.51 -10.80 -13.14
C GLU A 123 14.11 -11.19 -13.62
N ARG A 124 13.12 -11.06 -12.74
CA ARG A 124 11.77 -11.54 -13.04
C ARG A 124 10.72 -10.75 -12.26
N ILE A 125 9.57 -10.51 -12.89
CA ILE A 125 8.37 -9.96 -12.25
C ILE A 125 7.22 -10.91 -12.55
N VAL A 126 6.50 -11.34 -11.52
CA VAL A 126 5.30 -12.16 -11.66
C VAL A 126 4.12 -11.40 -11.06
N LEU A 127 3.12 -11.12 -11.90
CA LEU A 127 1.84 -10.58 -11.49
C LEU A 127 0.81 -11.69 -11.47
N ARG A 128 0.09 -11.84 -10.36
CA ARG A 128 -1.07 -12.73 -10.23
C ARG A 128 -2.30 -11.92 -9.91
N ASP A 129 -3.33 -12.05 -10.73
CA ASP A 129 -4.68 -11.56 -10.41
C ASP A 129 -5.39 -12.65 -9.59
N LEU A 130 -5.56 -12.42 -8.31
CA LEU A 130 -6.17 -13.37 -7.38
C LEU A 130 -7.68 -13.52 -7.58
N SER A 131 -8.30 -12.61 -8.33
CA SER A 131 -9.74 -12.65 -8.64
C SER A 131 -10.06 -13.50 -9.87
N THR A 132 -9.13 -13.59 -10.81
CA THR A 132 -9.32 -14.27 -12.11
C THR A 132 -8.34 -15.41 -12.35
N LEU A 133 -7.38 -15.61 -11.43
CA LEU A 133 -6.28 -16.57 -11.52
C LEU A 133 -5.37 -16.37 -12.74
N PHE A 134 -5.42 -15.17 -13.31
CA PHE A 134 -4.52 -14.78 -14.37
C PHE A 134 -3.10 -14.60 -13.82
N ILE A 135 -2.11 -15.13 -14.52
CA ILE A 135 -0.69 -14.99 -14.20
C ILE A 135 0.00 -14.32 -15.38
N PHE A 136 0.73 -13.27 -15.11
CA PHE A 136 1.59 -12.58 -16.05
C PHE A 136 3.04 -12.63 -15.56
N ASP A 137 3.92 -13.21 -16.34
CA ASP A 137 5.30 -13.50 -15.99
C ASP A 137 6.24 -12.81 -16.97
N ILE A 138 7.08 -11.95 -16.48
CA ILE A 138 8.11 -11.22 -17.23
C ILE A 138 9.46 -11.70 -16.72
N ASN A 139 10.22 -12.39 -17.55
CA ASN A 139 11.56 -12.88 -17.23
C ASN A 139 12.59 -12.15 -18.10
N PHE A 140 13.26 -11.17 -17.51
CA PHE A 140 14.27 -10.35 -18.17
C PHE A 140 15.57 -11.15 -18.44
N LYS A 141 15.91 -12.08 -17.54
CA LYS A 141 17.10 -12.93 -17.65
C LYS A 141 16.99 -13.88 -18.85
N GLU A 142 15.85 -14.51 -19.00
CA GLU A 142 15.60 -15.49 -20.08
C GLU A 142 15.03 -14.87 -21.35
N ASP A 143 14.83 -13.54 -21.37
CA ASP A 143 14.25 -12.82 -22.51
C ASP A 143 12.86 -13.35 -22.91
N ASN A 144 12.01 -13.64 -21.93
CA ASN A 144 10.66 -14.12 -22.22
C ASN A 144 9.59 -13.39 -21.42
N VAL A 145 8.40 -13.41 -21.98
CA VAL A 145 7.17 -12.97 -21.33
C VAL A 145 6.12 -14.03 -21.60
N ALA A 146 5.35 -14.33 -20.56
CA ALA A 146 4.26 -15.30 -20.66
C ALA A 146 3.04 -14.77 -19.89
N PHE A 147 1.86 -15.12 -20.37
CA PHE A 147 0.67 -15.04 -19.53
C PHE A 147 -0.13 -16.35 -19.64
N SER A 148 -0.82 -16.68 -18.57
CA SER A 148 -1.66 -17.87 -18.49
C SER A 148 -2.91 -17.56 -17.68
N PHE A 149 -4.01 -18.19 -18.10
CA PHE A 149 -5.21 -18.35 -17.30
C PHE A 149 -5.16 -19.74 -16.68
N ASN A 150 -5.18 -19.79 -15.36
CA ASN A 150 -5.19 -21.08 -14.66
C ASN A 150 -6.64 -21.47 -14.37
N ASN A 151 -7.11 -22.55 -15.01
CA ASN A 151 -8.46 -23.07 -14.85
C ASN A 151 -8.61 -23.89 -13.56
N ASN A 152 -8.04 -23.44 -12.46
CA ASN A 152 -8.23 -24.13 -11.17
C ASN A 152 -9.60 -23.77 -10.60
N ILE A 153 -10.62 -24.51 -11.00
CA ILE A 153 -12.04 -24.37 -10.59
C ILE A 153 -12.18 -24.28 -9.07
N GLN A 154 -11.36 -24.95 -8.28
CA GLN A 154 -11.40 -24.92 -6.81
C GLN A 154 -11.17 -23.53 -6.21
N LEU A 155 -10.37 -22.67 -6.87
CA LEU A 155 -10.15 -21.30 -6.40
C LEU A 155 -11.34 -20.38 -6.73
N PHE A 156 -12.09 -20.67 -7.80
CA PHE A 156 -13.36 -19.99 -8.10
C PHE A 156 -14.48 -20.43 -7.19
N GLU A 157 -14.55 -21.70 -6.82
CA GLU A 157 -15.55 -22.25 -5.90
C GLU A 157 -15.48 -21.62 -4.51
N ASN A 158 -14.31 -21.15 -4.08
CA ASN A 158 -14.10 -20.45 -2.81
C ASN A 158 -14.30 -18.93 -2.90
N ASN A 159 -14.60 -18.38 -4.09
CA ASN A 159 -14.81 -16.94 -4.27
C ASN A 159 -16.29 -16.60 -4.05
N GLU A 160 -16.62 -15.90 -2.96
CA GLU A 160 -18.01 -15.54 -2.59
C GLU A 160 -18.74 -14.79 -3.73
N ASN A 161 -18.04 -13.96 -4.49
CA ASN A 161 -18.62 -13.26 -5.65
C ASN A 161 -18.95 -14.22 -6.79
N TYR A 162 -18.09 -15.21 -7.06
CA TYR A 162 -18.32 -16.24 -8.06
C TYR A 162 -19.51 -17.11 -7.66
N ILE A 163 -19.52 -17.61 -6.43
CA ILE A 163 -20.62 -18.43 -5.87
C ILE A 163 -21.95 -17.67 -5.95
N SER A 164 -21.97 -16.40 -5.57
CA SER A 164 -23.17 -15.54 -5.65
C SER A 164 -23.64 -15.34 -7.08
N MET A 165 -22.73 -15.19 -8.04
CA MET A 165 -23.07 -15.06 -9.46
C MET A 165 -23.58 -16.37 -10.07
N VAL A 166 -22.93 -17.50 -9.74
CA VAL A 166 -23.38 -18.84 -10.18
C VAL A 166 -24.77 -19.17 -9.63
N LYS A 167 -25.04 -18.87 -8.35
CA LYS A 167 -26.39 -19.00 -7.77
C LYS A 167 -27.42 -18.18 -8.55
N LYS A 168 -27.14 -16.90 -8.83
CA LYS A 168 -28.03 -16.03 -9.62
C LYS A 168 -28.26 -16.53 -11.04
N ILE A 169 -27.29 -17.17 -11.67
CA ILE A 169 -27.42 -17.77 -13.00
C ILE A 169 -28.36 -18.98 -12.91
N ASN A 170 -28.14 -19.88 -11.97
CA ASN A 170 -28.90 -21.08 -11.77
C ASN A 170 -30.38 -20.80 -11.36
N GLU A 171 -30.62 -19.75 -10.56
CA GLU A 171 -31.94 -19.30 -10.17
C GLU A 171 -32.75 -18.63 -11.31
N LYS A 172 -32.06 -18.21 -12.38
CA LYS A 172 -32.66 -17.46 -13.51
C LYS A 172 -32.66 -18.21 -14.86
N GLU A 173 -32.29 -19.50 -14.88
CA GLU A 173 -32.27 -20.30 -16.12
C GLU A 173 -33.59 -20.34 -16.85
N GLU A 174 -34.70 -19.96 -16.23
CA GLU A 174 -36.02 -19.87 -16.84
C GLU A 174 -36.27 -18.58 -17.66
N LYS A 175 -35.33 -17.60 -17.67
CA LYS A 175 -35.48 -16.31 -18.39
C LYS A 175 -34.30 -16.03 -19.33
N GLY A 176 -34.31 -16.62 -20.50
CA GLY A 176 -33.21 -16.71 -21.49
C GLY A 176 -32.30 -15.49 -21.70
N ASN A 177 -32.83 -14.28 -21.88
CA ASN A 177 -31.97 -13.10 -22.18
C ASN A 177 -31.17 -12.56 -20.99
N GLU A 178 -31.64 -12.75 -19.77
CA GLU A 178 -30.95 -12.27 -18.56
C GLU A 178 -29.84 -13.23 -18.14
N THR A 179 -30.02 -14.52 -18.40
CA THR A 179 -29.02 -15.58 -18.21
C THR A 179 -27.81 -15.39 -19.12
N GLU A 180 -28.05 -15.08 -20.40
CA GLU A 180 -26.98 -14.76 -21.35
C GLU A 180 -26.19 -13.53 -20.94
N ARG A 181 -26.85 -12.49 -20.42
CA ARG A 181 -26.20 -11.28 -19.91
C ARG A 181 -25.41 -11.52 -18.65
N LEU A 182 -25.89 -12.36 -17.74
CA LEU A 182 -25.18 -12.77 -16.53
C LEU A 182 -23.97 -13.67 -16.87
N LYS A 183 -24.12 -14.61 -17.80
CA LYS A 183 -23.02 -15.41 -18.34
C LYS A 183 -21.97 -14.51 -18.98
N ALA A 184 -22.33 -13.53 -19.79
CA ALA A 184 -21.39 -12.59 -20.38
C ALA A 184 -20.67 -11.72 -19.32
N MET A 185 -21.36 -11.33 -18.24
CA MET A 185 -20.73 -10.63 -17.11
C MET A 185 -19.78 -11.55 -16.32
N LEU A 186 -20.15 -12.80 -16.09
CA LEU A 186 -19.35 -13.80 -15.41
C LEU A 186 -18.09 -14.12 -16.23
N PHE A 187 -18.26 -14.46 -17.49
CA PHE A 187 -17.17 -14.75 -18.42
C PHE A 187 -16.26 -13.55 -18.67
N GLY A 188 -16.82 -12.34 -18.68
CA GLY A 188 -16.01 -11.12 -18.77
C GLY A 188 -15.20 -10.83 -17.51
N LYS A 189 -15.62 -11.33 -16.33
CA LYS A 189 -14.92 -11.17 -15.06
C LYS A 189 -14.06 -12.38 -14.69
N TYR A 190 -14.50 -13.58 -15.07
CA TYR A 190 -13.86 -14.85 -14.80
C TYR A 190 -13.85 -15.68 -16.09
N PRO A 191 -12.85 -15.51 -16.97
CA PRO A 191 -12.78 -16.27 -18.20
C PRO A 191 -12.64 -17.76 -17.87
N ILE A 192 -13.67 -18.53 -18.22
CA ILE A 192 -13.61 -19.99 -18.20
C ILE A 192 -12.92 -20.41 -19.49
N VAL A 193 -11.72 -20.88 -19.36
CA VAL A 193 -10.95 -21.47 -20.45
C VAL A 193 -10.82 -22.96 -20.13
N ASP A 194 -11.40 -23.81 -20.97
CA ASP A 194 -11.42 -25.27 -20.77
C ASP A 194 -10.00 -25.89 -20.76
N GLU A 195 -9.01 -25.14 -21.24
CA GLU A 195 -7.59 -25.50 -21.22
C GLU A 195 -6.76 -24.35 -20.69
N ASN A 196 -5.59 -24.62 -20.12
CA ASN A 196 -4.63 -23.62 -19.72
C ASN A 196 -4.19 -22.78 -20.93
N LEU A 197 -4.80 -21.65 -21.16
CA LEU A 197 -4.36 -20.73 -22.19
C LEU A 197 -2.99 -20.18 -21.77
N VAL A 198 -1.95 -20.56 -22.50
CA VAL A 198 -0.60 -20.09 -22.26
C VAL A 198 -0.09 -19.36 -23.50
N PHE A 199 0.16 -18.08 -23.34
CA PHE A 199 0.88 -17.29 -24.35
C PHE A 199 2.33 -17.11 -23.91
N LYS A 200 3.26 -17.31 -24.86
CA LYS A 200 4.70 -17.04 -24.67
C LYS A 200 5.24 -16.27 -25.86
N ALA A 201 6.08 -15.27 -25.55
CA ALA A 201 6.80 -14.49 -26.56
C ALA A 201 8.18 -14.12 -26.05
N LYS A 202 9.08 -13.75 -26.96
CA LYS A 202 10.32 -13.07 -26.56
C LYS A 202 10.02 -11.64 -26.15
N LEU A 203 10.67 -11.21 -25.09
CA LEU A 203 10.53 -9.83 -24.61
C LEU A 203 10.98 -8.83 -25.69
N SER A 204 12.01 -9.18 -26.49
CA SER A 204 12.46 -8.44 -27.68
C SER A 204 11.36 -8.20 -28.71
N GLU A 205 10.48 -9.17 -28.94
CA GLU A 205 9.34 -9.00 -29.85
C GLU A 205 8.32 -8.01 -29.28
N VAL A 206 8.04 -8.08 -27.98
CA VAL A 206 7.15 -7.14 -27.29
C VAL A 206 7.67 -5.71 -27.39
N TYR A 207 8.98 -5.51 -27.19
CA TYR A 207 9.62 -4.20 -27.34
C TYR A 207 9.64 -3.69 -28.78
N SER A 208 9.70 -4.57 -29.77
CA SER A 208 9.70 -4.17 -31.20
C SER A 208 8.36 -3.61 -31.69
N LYS A 209 7.24 -4.01 -31.08
CA LYS A 209 5.87 -3.62 -31.50
C LYS A 209 5.43 -2.22 -31.05
N ARG A 210 6.11 -1.56 -30.14
CA ARG A 210 6.10 -0.14 -29.74
C ARG A 210 4.76 0.63 -29.79
N ARG A 211 3.66 0.04 -29.35
CA ARG A 211 2.38 0.78 -29.34
C ARG A 211 2.18 1.64 -28.09
N MET A 212 2.76 1.25 -26.97
CA MET A 212 2.70 2.01 -25.71
C MET A 212 4.13 2.27 -25.21
N VAL A 213 4.52 3.55 -25.15
CA VAL A 213 5.85 4.00 -24.73
C VAL A 213 5.70 5.05 -23.64
N GLY A 214 6.56 4.98 -22.61
CA GLY A 214 6.58 5.96 -21.51
C GLY A 214 5.61 5.67 -20.36
N GLY A 215 4.77 4.64 -20.48
CA GLY A 215 3.91 4.17 -19.40
C GLY A 215 4.65 3.40 -18.30
N PRO A 216 3.95 2.99 -17.21
CA PRO A 216 4.50 2.07 -16.22
C PRO A 216 5.00 0.79 -16.88
N LEU A 217 6.13 0.27 -16.39
CA LEU A 217 6.83 -0.85 -17.02
C LEU A 217 5.91 -2.07 -17.21
N ILE A 218 5.27 -2.50 -16.13
CA ILE A 218 4.47 -3.74 -16.11
C ILE A 218 3.24 -3.63 -17.02
N SER A 219 2.48 -2.55 -16.90
CA SER A 219 1.27 -2.35 -17.72
C SER A 219 1.61 -2.17 -19.19
N SER A 220 2.71 -1.49 -19.51
CA SER A 220 3.17 -1.31 -20.89
C SER A 220 3.63 -2.62 -21.55
N ILE A 221 4.40 -3.45 -20.82
CA ILE A 221 4.79 -4.79 -21.32
C ILE A 221 3.54 -5.66 -21.47
N PHE A 222 2.62 -5.60 -20.53
CA PHE A 222 1.37 -6.35 -20.58
C PHE A 222 0.53 -5.93 -21.79
N PHE A 223 0.31 -4.63 -22.00
CA PHE A 223 -0.45 -4.11 -23.15
C PHE A 223 0.15 -4.55 -24.48
N ASN A 224 1.47 -4.38 -24.66
CA ASN A 224 2.15 -4.78 -25.89
C ASN A 224 2.12 -6.30 -26.11
N SER A 225 2.24 -7.12 -25.05
CA SER A 225 2.11 -8.57 -25.10
C SER A 225 0.70 -9.00 -25.49
N SER A 226 -0.31 -8.37 -24.92
CA SER A 226 -1.72 -8.58 -25.23
C SER A 226 -2.02 -8.31 -26.71
N TYR A 227 -1.47 -7.22 -27.23
CA TYR A 227 -1.60 -6.86 -28.63
C TYR A 227 -0.90 -7.89 -29.55
N LEU A 228 0.27 -8.36 -29.18
CA LEU A 228 1.00 -9.39 -29.91
C LEU A 228 0.23 -10.71 -29.96
N TYR A 229 -0.38 -11.11 -28.83
CA TYR A 229 -1.26 -12.27 -28.76
C TYR A 229 -2.44 -12.18 -29.72
N LEU A 230 -3.16 -11.05 -29.65
CA LEU A 230 -4.36 -10.85 -30.47
C LEU A 230 -4.07 -10.89 -31.96
N ASN A 231 -2.97 -10.30 -32.42
CA ASN A 231 -2.57 -10.35 -33.82
C ASN A 231 -2.22 -11.78 -34.30
N ARG A 232 -1.55 -12.58 -33.44
CA ARG A 232 -1.22 -13.97 -33.78
C ARG A 232 -2.46 -14.86 -33.88
N GLU A 233 -3.48 -14.60 -33.07
CA GLU A 233 -4.71 -15.36 -33.04
C GLU A 233 -5.69 -14.93 -34.14
N GLU A 234 -5.70 -13.64 -34.54
CA GLU A 234 -6.47 -13.18 -35.72
C GLU A 234 -6.05 -13.90 -37.02
N GLU A 235 -4.77 -14.26 -37.15
CA GLU A 235 -4.26 -15.03 -38.29
C GLU A 235 -4.73 -16.50 -38.31
N LYS A 236 -5.19 -17.04 -37.16
CA LYS A 236 -5.63 -18.44 -37.00
C LYS A 236 -7.17 -18.59 -36.99
N GLU A 237 -7.91 -17.50 -37.11
CA GLU A 237 -9.36 -17.48 -36.90
C GLU A 237 -10.15 -18.13 -38.03
N ASN A 238 -10.36 -19.47 -37.95
CA ASN A 238 -11.27 -20.20 -38.85
C ASN A 238 -12.53 -20.74 -38.17
N ASP A 239 -12.68 -20.65 -36.83
CA ASP A 239 -13.80 -21.25 -36.11
C ASP A 239 -14.50 -20.23 -35.18
N ARG A 240 -15.85 -20.38 -35.05
CA ARG A 240 -16.71 -19.52 -34.22
C ARG A 240 -16.36 -19.56 -32.73
N LYS A 241 -15.93 -20.73 -32.20
CA LYS A 241 -15.51 -20.90 -30.80
C LYS A 241 -14.23 -20.11 -30.51
N THR A 242 -13.26 -20.17 -31.40
CA THR A 242 -11.99 -19.43 -31.28
C THR A 242 -12.23 -17.93 -31.30
N LYS A 243 -13.15 -17.44 -32.15
CA LYS A 243 -13.55 -16.00 -32.17
C LYS A 243 -14.14 -15.53 -30.85
N GLU A 244 -15.03 -16.33 -30.25
CA GLU A 244 -15.67 -16.01 -28.98
C GLU A 244 -14.67 -16.01 -27.82
N LEU A 245 -13.78 -17.01 -27.76
CA LEU A 245 -12.70 -17.09 -26.79
C LEU A 245 -11.77 -15.88 -26.88
N ASN A 246 -11.31 -15.54 -28.09
CA ASN A 246 -10.46 -14.37 -28.33
C ASN A 246 -11.13 -13.06 -27.90
N ARG A 247 -12.44 -12.94 -28.09
CA ARG A 247 -13.22 -11.78 -27.61
C ARG A 247 -13.23 -11.69 -26.08
N ILE A 248 -13.41 -12.81 -25.38
CA ILE A 248 -13.40 -12.89 -23.91
C ILE A 248 -12.02 -12.52 -23.38
N VAL A 249 -10.98 -13.14 -23.91
CA VAL A 249 -9.57 -12.86 -23.53
C VAL A 249 -9.23 -11.41 -23.79
N ARG A 250 -9.59 -10.86 -24.94
CA ARG A 250 -9.40 -9.43 -25.29
C ARG A 250 -10.03 -8.50 -24.26
N ASN A 251 -11.32 -8.72 -23.95
CA ASN A 251 -12.03 -7.89 -22.98
C ASN A 251 -11.41 -7.96 -21.59
N HIS A 252 -10.96 -9.15 -21.17
CA HIS A 252 -10.28 -9.33 -19.90
C HIS A 252 -8.94 -8.58 -19.87
N MET A 253 -8.14 -8.70 -20.92
CA MET A 253 -6.85 -8.03 -21.03
C MET A 253 -6.96 -6.51 -21.02
N PHE A 254 -7.93 -5.93 -21.74
CA PHE A 254 -8.16 -4.49 -21.68
C PHE A 254 -8.56 -4.02 -20.29
N ARG A 255 -9.50 -4.73 -19.64
CA ARG A 255 -9.89 -4.38 -18.26
C ARG A 255 -8.74 -4.49 -17.27
N LEU A 256 -7.90 -5.51 -17.41
CA LEU A 256 -6.73 -5.70 -16.56
C LEU A 256 -5.70 -4.59 -16.82
N SER A 257 -5.46 -4.22 -18.08
CA SER A 257 -4.58 -3.11 -18.44
C SER A 257 -5.03 -1.80 -17.80
N ASP A 258 -6.31 -1.44 -17.96
CA ASP A 258 -6.89 -0.22 -17.39
C ASP A 258 -6.79 -0.21 -15.85
N ARG A 259 -6.99 -1.36 -15.20
CA ARG A 259 -6.86 -1.49 -13.76
C ARG A 259 -5.41 -1.37 -13.29
N LEU A 260 -4.48 -2.01 -13.98
CA LEU A 260 -3.05 -1.92 -13.68
C LEU A 260 -2.55 -0.48 -13.86
N ASP A 261 -2.97 0.19 -14.93
CA ASP A 261 -2.64 1.59 -15.15
C ASP A 261 -3.20 2.47 -14.02
N SER A 262 -4.48 2.32 -13.69
CA SER A 262 -5.09 3.05 -12.59
C SER A 262 -4.36 2.80 -11.26
N LEU A 263 -3.98 1.54 -10.99
CA LEU A 263 -3.30 1.15 -9.76
C LEU A 263 -1.86 1.69 -9.69
N LEU A 264 -1.10 1.62 -10.79
CA LEU A 264 0.32 1.98 -10.81
C LEU A 264 0.57 3.47 -11.08
N TRP A 265 -0.35 4.18 -11.76
CA TRP A 265 -0.28 5.63 -11.94
C TRP A 265 -0.79 6.43 -10.74
N ASN A 266 -1.61 5.83 -9.89
CA ASN A 266 -2.17 6.53 -8.75
C ASN A 266 -1.10 6.80 -7.68
N ARG A 267 -0.62 8.04 -7.63
CA ARG A 267 0.39 8.49 -6.66
C ARG A 267 -0.09 8.44 -5.22
N SER A 268 -1.40 8.53 -4.99
CA SER A 268 -2.01 8.54 -3.65
C SER A 268 -2.33 7.16 -3.07
N LEU A 269 -1.93 6.04 -3.71
CA LEU A 269 -2.15 4.69 -3.16
C LEU A 269 -1.52 4.47 -1.79
N VAL A 270 -0.34 5.04 -1.57
CA VAL A 270 0.37 4.97 -0.29
C VAL A 270 1.02 6.31 -0.02
N GLU A 271 0.69 6.89 1.11
CA GLU A 271 1.29 8.10 1.66
C GLU A 271 2.16 7.72 2.85
N TYR A 272 3.27 8.43 3.05
CA TYR A 272 4.19 8.16 4.14
C TYR A 272 4.43 9.40 4.99
N ILE A 273 4.08 9.29 6.26
CA ILE A 273 4.33 10.30 7.28
C ILE A 273 5.44 9.76 8.19
N TYR A 274 6.65 10.28 8.00
CA TYR A 274 7.82 9.79 8.69
C TYR A 274 7.99 10.42 10.08
N ALA A 275 8.70 9.74 10.96
CA ALA A 275 9.13 10.27 12.23
C ALA A 275 9.95 11.55 12.05
N HIS A 276 9.93 12.44 13.04
CA HIS A 276 10.66 13.73 12.99
C HIS A 276 10.26 14.66 11.83
N SER A 277 9.05 14.52 11.31
CA SER A 277 8.51 15.43 10.30
C SER A 277 8.22 16.85 10.83
N ALA A 278 8.13 17.00 12.16
CA ALA A 278 7.85 18.26 12.82
C ALA A 278 9.09 19.18 12.89
N SER A 279 8.89 20.45 12.56
CA SER A 279 9.89 21.53 12.69
C SER A 279 9.23 22.81 13.20
N GLN A 280 9.97 23.59 13.98
CA GLN A 280 9.47 24.89 14.49
C GLN A 280 9.83 25.99 13.50
N LYS A 281 8.82 26.44 12.73
CA LYS A 281 8.94 27.52 11.76
C LYS A 281 7.72 28.44 11.86
N VAL A 282 7.96 29.73 11.71
CA VAL A 282 6.89 30.76 11.67
C VAL A 282 6.36 30.94 10.26
N LEU A 283 7.23 30.76 9.26
CA LEU A 283 6.92 30.96 7.85
C LEU A 283 7.20 29.66 7.08
N TYR A 284 6.24 29.24 6.28
CA TYR A 284 6.27 28.02 5.47
C TYR A 284 6.32 28.40 4.00
N ASN A 285 7.48 28.25 3.35
CA ASN A 285 7.67 28.61 1.94
C ASN A 285 7.35 27.43 1.02
N ALA A 286 6.64 27.69 -0.07
CA ALA A 286 6.29 26.70 -1.07
C ALA A 286 7.52 26.02 -1.72
N THR A 287 8.64 26.74 -1.81
CA THR A 287 9.91 26.26 -2.40
C THR A 287 10.77 25.44 -1.45
N GLU A 288 10.43 25.39 -0.15
CA GLU A 288 11.18 24.61 0.83
C GLU A 288 10.87 23.11 0.69
N ASN A 289 11.91 22.29 0.84
CA ASN A 289 11.81 20.85 0.70
C ASN A 289 11.47 20.09 1.99
N ASP A 290 11.18 20.81 3.09
CA ASP A 290 10.76 20.14 4.33
C ASP A 290 9.28 19.72 4.29
N TYR A 291 8.98 18.68 5.06
CA TYR A 291 7.67 18.03 5.01
C TYR A 291 6.53 18.92 5.51
N LEU A 292 6.79 19.72 6.58
CA LEU A 292 5.78 20.58 7.16
C LEU A 292 5.43 21.75 6.20
N SER A 293 6.43 22.41 5.61
CA SER A 293 6.20 23.50 4.64
C SER A 293 5.40 23.03 3.43
N LYS A 294 5.73 21.87 2.88
CA LYS A 294 4.95 21.25 1.80
C LYS A 294 3.51 20.95 2.22
N THR A 295 3.33 20.39 3.41
CA THR A 295 2.00 20.03 3.91
C THR A 295 1.13 21.29 4.11
N VAL A 296 1.69 22.35 4.69
CA VAL A 296 0.97 23.62 4.88
C VAL A 296 0.62 24.25 3.53
N HIS A 297 1.53 24.22 2.57
CA HIS A 297 1.28 24.75 1.22
C HIS A 297 0.17 23.98 0.49
N GLU A 298 0.26 22.64 0.41
CA GLU A 298 -0.78 21.81 -0.20
C GLU A 298 -2.14 21.98 0.49
N PHE A 299 -2.16 22.15 1.80
CA PHE A 299 -3.40 22.40 2.54
C PHE A 299 -3.95 23.82 2.29
N ALA A 300 -3.08 24.82 2.06
CA ALA A 300 -3.50 26.16 1.68
C ALA A 300 -4.24 26.19 0.33
N GLU A 301 -3.79 25.40 -0.62
CA GLU A 301 -4.46 25.24 -1.94
C GLU A 301 -5.89 24.72 -1.78
N LEU A 302 -6.14 23.75 -0.89
CA LEU A 302 -7.50 23.24 -0.63
C LEU A 302 -8.44 24.33 -0.10
N ARG A 303 -7.92 25.25 0.70
CA ARG A 303 -8.72 26.34 1.26
C ARG A 303 -9.20 27.31 0.18
N GLU A 304 -8.41 27.53 -0.86
CA GLU A 304 -8.78 28.37 -2.00
C GLU A 304 -9.94 27.73 -2.80
N GLU A 305 -10.01 26.42 -2.85
CA GLU A 305 -11.11 25.66 -3.46
C GLU A 305 -12.40 25.63 -2.63
N LYS A 306 -12.40 26.19 -1.40
CA LYS A 306 -13.54 26.26 -0.47
C LYS A 306 -14.11 24.88 -0.05
N ASP A 307 -13.27 23.85 0.07
CA ASP A 307 -13.72 22.58 0.65
C ASP A 307 -13.92 22.71 2.17
N SER A 308 -15.19 22.82 2.58
CA SER A 308 -15.56 22.94 3.99
C SER A 308 -15.25 21.67 4.78
N ASP A 309 -15.40 20.49 4.18
CA ASP A 309 -15.31 19.22 4.90
C ASP A 309 -13.88 18.92 5.39
N ALA A 310 -12.85 19.25 4.59
CA ALA A 310 -11.45 19.11 5.00
C ALA A 310 -11.09 20.07 6.14
N LEU A 311 -11.61 21.31 6.08
CA LEU A 311 -11.41 22.31 7.13
C LEU A 311 -12.13 21.91 8.44
N ASP A 312 -13.37 21.44 8.33
CA ASP A 312 -14.17 21.00 9.47
C ASP A 312 -13.59 19.72 10.11
N PHE A 313 -13.03 18.83 9.32
CA PHE A 313 -12.25 17.69 9.81
C PHE A 313 -11.07 18.14 10.69
N VAL A 314 -10.27 19.10 10.23
CA VAL A 314 -9.13 19.60 11.00
C VAL A 314 -9.62 20.25 12.29
N ARG A 315 -10.65 21.10 12.26
CA ARG A 315 -11.23 21.73 13.46
C ARG A 315 -11.74 20.71 14.47
N LYS A 316 -12.50 19.72 14.01
CA LYS A 316 -13.01 18.63 14.86
C LYS A 316 -11.86 17.99 15.65
N TRP A 317 -10.82 17.58 14.96
CA TRP A 317 -9.73 16.86 15.60
C TRP A 317 -8.76 17.75 16.39
N MET A 318 -8.66 19.03 16.07
CA MET A 318 -7.98 20.00 16.92
C MET A 318 -8.63 20.10 18.31
N VAL A 319 -9.96 20.12 18.37
CA VAL A 319 -10.71 20.13 19.63
C VAL A 319 -10.52 18.80 20.38
N GLU A 320 -10.67 17.66 19.71
CA GLU A 320 -10.50 16.32 20.31
C GLU A 320 -9.09 16.13 20.90
N PHE A 321 -8.05 16.56 20.19
CA PHE A 321 -6.68 16.53 20.70
C PHE A 321 -6.33 17.69 21.64
N SER A 322 -7.29 18.53 22.01
CA SER A 322 -7.06 19.71 22.86
C SER A 322 -5.90 20.60 22.35
N ILE A 323 -5.88 20.86 21.06
CA ILE A 323 -4.92 21.75 20.39
C ILE A 323 -5.42 23.18 20.41
N GLY A 324 -6.70 23.39 20.14
CA GLY A 324 -7.39 24.69 20.08
C GLY A 324 -8.75 24.55 19.40
N ASN A 325 -9.48 25.67 19.29
CA ASN A 325 -10.82 25.70 18.69
C ASN A 325 -10.81 25.85 17.17
N ASP A 326 -9.80 26.57 16.63
CA ASP A 326 -9.72 26.93 15.22
C ASP A 326 -8.26 27.21 14.83
N PHE A 327 -8.04 27.46 13.57
CA PHE A 327 -6.75 27.88 13.03
C PHE A 327 -6.93 29.01 12.03
N LYS A 328 -5.86 29.77 11.84
CA LYS A 328 -5.77 30.80 10.81
C LYS A 328 -4.57 30.53 9.93
N LEU A 329 -4.82 30.41 8.64
CA LEU A 329 -3.80 30.24 7.62
C LEU A 329 -3.82 31.47 6.71
N GLU A 330 -2.72 32.18 6.61
CA GLU A 330 -2.57 33.36 5.76
C GLU A 330 -1.46 33.12 4.72
N THR A 331 -1.74 33.52 3.50
CA THR A 331 -0.77 33.47 2.39
C THR A 331 -0.13 34.85 2.23
N ILE A 332 1.19 34.88 2.24
CA ILE A 332 1.99 36.10 2.12
C ILE A 332 2.70 36.09 0.77
N GLY A 333 2.42 37.09 -0.06
CA GLY A 333 3.05 37.24 -1.37
C GLY A 333 2.79 36.12 -2.37
N GLY A 334 1.87 35.19 -2.06
CA GLY A 334 1.56 34.03 -2.90
C GLY A 334 2.57 32.86 -2.79
N GLU A 335 3.63 33.01 -2.01
CA GLU A 335 4.73 32.03 -1.95
C GLU A 335 5.00 31.48 -0.56
N ALA A 336 4.51 32.15 0.48
CA ALA A 336 4.71 31.75 1.86
C ALA A 336 3.43 31.75 2.66
N HIS A 337 3.37 30.93 3.70
CA HIS A 337 2.21 30.78 4.55
C HIS A 337 2.58 30.96 6.02
N THR A 338 1.69 31.58 6.80
CA THR A 338 1.72 31.56 8.26
C THR A 338 0.58 30.70 8.78
N PHE A 339 0.81 29.95 9.84
CA PHE A 339 -0.19 29.10 10.47
C PHE A 339 -0.31 29.43 11.96
N GLU A 340 -1.46 29.91 12.36
CA GLU A 340 -1.78 30.25 13.75
C GLU A 340 -2.85 29.30 14.29
N ILE A 341 -2.69 28.89 15.53
CA ILE A 341 -3.70 28.17 16.31
C ILE A 341 -4.52 29.19 17.10
N VAL A 342 -5.83 29.04 17.09
CA VAL A 342 -6.75 29.80 17.96
C VAL A 342 -7.04 28.92 19.17
N ASP A 343 -6.52 29.29 20.32
CA ASP A 343 -6.69 28.56 21.57
C ASP A 343 -8.15 28.66 22.10
N PHE A 344 -8.48 27.85 23.10
CA PHE A 344 -9.82 27.78 23.69
C PHE A 344 -10.27 29.10 24.34
N ASP A 345 -9.35 29.96 24.72
CA ASP A 345 -9.61 31.34 25.23
C ASP A 345 -9.65 32.40 24.11
N GLY A 346 -9.55 32.01 22.85
CA GLY A 346 -9.57 32.87 21.68
C GLY A 346 -8.26 33.57 21.36
N LYS A 347 -7.19 33.31 22.12
CA LYS A 347 -5.85 33.82 21.79
C LYS A 347 -5.26 33.10 20.60
N ARG A 348 -4.43 33.79 19.84
CA ARG A 348 -3.70 33.24 18.71
C ARG A 348 -2.24 33.08 19.06
N ALA A 349 -1.68 31.96 18.59
CA ALA A 349 -0.26 31.70 18.68
C ALA A 349 0.21 30.99 17.38
N HIS A 350 1.38 31.34 16.90
CA HIS A 350 1.95 30.63 15.75
C HIS A 350 2.11 29.16 16.09
N LEU A 351 1.93 28.29 15.07
CA LEU A 351 2.17 26.85 15.22
C LEU A 351 3.61 26.58 15.71
N ALA A 352 4.57 27.40 15.29
CA ALA A 352 5.96 27.33 15.75
C ALA A 352 6.14 27.50 17.27
N ASP A 353 5.23 28.25 17.93
CA ASP A 353 5.29 28.51 19.37
C ASP A 353 4.65 27.39 20.20
N LYS A 354 4.04 26.42 19.54
CA LYS A 354 3.46 25.23 20.18
C LYS A 354 4.52 24.16 20.42
N GLY A 355 4.26 23.28 21.38
CA GLY A 355 5.14 22.12 21.63
C GLY A 355 5.19 21.17 20.42
N MET A 356 6.32 20.46 20.27
CA MET A 356 6.57 19.54 19.17
C MET A 356 5.46 18.51 18.96
N GLY A 357 4.84 18.02 20.04
CA GLY A 357 3.72 17.08 19.92
C GLY A 357 2.48 17.71 19.27
N THR A 358 2.24 19.00 19.49
CA THR A 358 1.14 19.73 18.80
C THR A 358 1.47 19.87 17.31
N ILE A 359 2.69 20.22 16.95
CA ILE A 359 3.12 20.34 15.55
C ILE A 359 2.99 18.99 14.85
N GLN A 360 3.41 17.90 15.49
CA GLN A 360 3.29 16.54 14.96
C GLN A 360 1.82 16.17 14.68
N LEU A 361 0.92 16.43 15.63
CA LEU A 361 -0.51 16.20 15.45
C LEU A 361 -1.07 17.06 14.30
N MET A 362 -0.70 18.34 14.22
CA MET A 362 -1.16 19.21 13.14
C MET A 362 -0.70 18.71 11.77
N ILE A 363 0.55 18.26 11.61
CA ILE A 363 1.02 17.63 10.36
C ILE A 363 0.13 16.44 9.99
N LEU A 364 -0.15 15.56 10.95
CA LEU A 364 -1.01 14.39 10.73
C LEU A 364 -2.41 14.83 10.28
N LEU A 365 -3.03 15.79 10.97
CA LEU A 365 -4.37 16.30 10.64
C LEU A 365 -4.42 16.91 9.24
N LEU A 366 -3.47 17.79 8.91
CA LEU A 366 -3.42 18.46 7.61
C LEU A 366 -3.20 17.44 6.47
N ARG A 367 -2.28 16.47 6.63
CA ARG A 367 -2.05 15.43 5.61
C ARG A 367 -3.28 14.56 5.39
N ILE A 368 -3.96 14.15 6.46
CA ILE A 368 -5.20 13.37 6.34
C ILE A 368 -6.30 14.19 5.67
N ALA A 369 -6.43 15.47 5.99
CA ALA A 369 -7.41 16.36 5.35
C ALA A 369 -7.17 16.49 3.83
N ILE A 370 -5.91 16.62 3.40
CA ILE A 370 -5.52 16.63 1.99
C ILE A 370 -5.93 15.30 1.31
N ILE A 371 -5.61 14.17 1.94
CA ILE A 371 -5.95 12.83 1.42
C ILE A 371 -7.47 12.65 1.29
N ILE A 372 -8.25 13.12 2.27
CA ILE A 372 -9.72 13.06 2.26
C ILE A 372 -10.25 13.86 1.06
N ASN A 373 -9.75 15.08 0.85
CA ASN A 373 -10.15 15.93 -0.26
C ASN A 373 -9.80 15.31 -1.62
N ASP A 374 -8.58 14.84 -1.82
CA ASP A 374 -8.14 14.22 -3.06
C ASP A 374 -9.02 13.02 -3.44
N ARG A 375 -9.46 12.24 -2.45
CA ARG A 375 -10.35 11.10 -2.67
C ARG A 375 -11.74 11.48 -3.13
N LYS A 376 -12.27 12.63 -2.73
CA LYS A 376 -13.57 13.13 -3.21
C LYS A 376 -13.50 13.54 -4.68
N ASN A 377 -12.39 14.12 -5.07
CA ASN A 377 -12.18 14.69 -6.41
C ASN A 377 -11.73 13.66 -7.44
N THR A 378 -11.31 12.44 -7.03
CA THR A 378 -10.89 11.39 -7.96
C THR A 378 -12.05 10.49 -8.39
N ARG A 379 -12.15 10.24 -9.71
CA ARG A 379 -13.15 9.32 -10.32
C ARG A 379 -13.05 7.88 -9.80
N TYR A 380 -11.89 7.47 -9.31
CA TYR A 380 -11.63 6.12 -8.81
C TYR A 380 -11.38 6.19 -7.30
N ARG A 381 -12.33 5.67 -6.53
CA ARG A 381 -12.18 5.52 -5.07
C ARG A 381 -11.23 4.36 -4.74
N THR A 382 -9.96 4.49 -5.12
CA THR A 382 -8.94 3.52 -4.73
C THR A 382 -8.65 3.66 -3.24
N PRO A 383 -8.52 2.55 -2.49
CA PRO A 383 -8.17 2.62 -1.08
C PRO A 383 -6.77 3.23 -0.91
N VAL A 384 -6.67 4.30 -0.16
CA VAL A 384 -5.40 4.92 0.22
C VAL A 384 -4.88 4.24 1.48
N THR A 385 -3.60 3.93 1.51
CA THR A 385 -2.90 3.45 2.69
C THR A 385 -1.93 4.52 3.19
N VAL A 386 -2.05 4.92 4.44
CA VAL A 386 -1.14 5.88 5.07
C VAL A 386 -0.21 5.10 5.99
N ILE A 387 1.07 5.21 5.75
CA ILE A 387 2.12 4.70 6.64
C ILE A 387 2.50 5.83 7.57
N VAL A 388 2.41 5.60 8.87
CA VAL A 388 2.76 6.59 9.90
C VAL A 388 3.82 6.00 10.81
N GLU A 389 4.96 6.66 10.87
CA GLU A 389 6.11 6.27 11.69
C GLU A 389 6.07 7.04 13.01
N GLU A 390 6.05 6.31 14.13
CA GLU A 390 6.11 6.83 15.49
C GLU A 390 5.20 8.06 15.74
N PRO A 391 3.88 7.96 15.47
CA PRO A 391 2.97 9.10 15.65
C PRO A 391 2.85 9.57 17.11
N GLU A 392 3.28 8.73 18.04
CA GLU A 392 3.26 9.00 19.48
C GLU A 392 4.40 9.91 19.97
N GLN A 393 5.38 10.23 19.15
CA GLN A 393 6.52 11.05 19.57
C GLN A 393 6.07 12.37 20.16
N ASN A 394 6.71 12.78 21.25
CA ASN A 394 6.42 14.00 21.95
C ASN A 394 4.98 14.16 22.49
N LEU A 395 4.19 13.08 22.51
CA LEU A 395 2.81 13.11 23.00
C LEU A 395 2.70 12.53 24.43
N HIS A 396 1.84 13.19 25.23
CA HIS A 396 1.43 12.65 26.52
C HIS A 396 0.67 11.33 26.33
N PRO A 397 0.76 10.34 27.26
CA PRO A 397 0.10 9.04 27.18
C PRO A 397 -1.38 9.08 26.78
N GLN A 398 -2.15 10.02 27.29
CA GLN A 398 -3.55 10.19 26.93
C GLN A 398 -3.73 10.48 25.43
N LYS A 399 -2.93 11.37 24.87
CA LYS A 399 -2.98 11.71 23.43
C LYS A 399 -2.50 10.54 22.57
N GLN A 400 -1.52 9.77 23.07
CA GLN A 400 -1.11 8.51 22.39
C GLN A 400 -2.28 7.54 22.25
N SER A 401 -3.09 7.36 23.31
CA SER A 401 -4.30 6.52 23.25
C SER A 401 -5.32 7.08 22.25
N GLN A 402 -5.55 8.39 22.24
CA GLN A 402 -6.48 9.06 21.34
C GLN A 402 -6.12 8.92 19.86
N LEU A 403 -4.84 8.71 19.52
CA LEU A 403 -4.43 8.44 18.13
C LEU A 403 -5.13 7.22 17.54
N ILE A 404 -5.37 6.16 18.31
CA ILE A 404 -6.08 4.98 17.80
C ILE A 404 -7.55 5.29 17.54
N ASP A 405 -8.18 6.12 18.35
CA ASP A 405 -9.54 6.60 18.10
C ASP A 405 -9.58 7.39 16.78
N PHE A 406 -8.62 8.30 16.61
CA PHE A 406 -8.44 9.07 15.37
C PHE A 406 -8.29 8.17 14.14
N PHE A 407 -7.35 7.21 14.16
CA PHE A 407 -7.14 6.31 13.03
C PHE A 407 -8.36 5.43 12.75
N THR A 408 -9.10 5.04 13.79
CA THR A 408 -10.32 4.23 13.67
C THR A 408 -11.43 5.05 13.00
N ASP A 409 -11.68 6.26 13.46
CA ASP A 409 -12.70 7.15 12.89
C ASP A 409 -12.38 7.47 11.43
N VAL A 410 -11.14 7.84 11.12
CA VAL A 410 -10.71 8.12 9.74
C VAL A 410 -10.84 6.89 8.84
N SER A 411 -10.51 5.71 9.37
CA SER A 411 -10.65 4.47 8.62
C SER A 411 -12.11 4.11 8.35
N ASP A 412 -12.97 4.23 9.35
CA ASP A 412 -14.38 3.88 9.27
C ASP A 412 -15.17 4.89 8.41
N GLU A 413 -14.89 6.19 8.54
CA GLU A 413 -15.61 7.26 7.84
C GLU A 413 -15.11 7.45 6.39
N TYR A 414 -13.79 7.47 6.19
CA TYR A 414 -13.20 7.80 4.89
C TYR A 414 -12.58 6.60 4.17
N GLY A 415 -12.55 5.40 4.79
CA GLY A 415 -11.98 4.18 4.20
C GLY A 415 -10.47 4.28 3.96
N VAL A 416 -9.75 5.11 4.69
CA VAL A 416 -8.29 5.19 4.69
C VAL A 416 -7.73 4.02 5.49
N LYS A 417 -6.72 3.35 4.97
CA LYS A 417 -6.02 2.30 5.69
C LYS A 417 -4.74 2.83 6.29
N PHE A 418 -4.37 2.30 7.46
CA PHE A 418 -3.17 2.72 8.17
C PHE A 418 -2.20 1.58 8.40
N ILE A 419 -0.90 1.88 8.26
CA ILE A 419 0.20 1.07 8.76
C ILE A 419 0.96 1.97 9.74
N ILE A 420 0.96 1.60 11.01
CA ILE A 420 1.51 2.40 12.09
C ILE A 420 2.71 1.68 12.66
N GLU A 421 3.88 2.28 12.56
CA GLU A 421 5.08 1.85 13.27
C GLU A 421 5.11 2.57 14.61
N THR A 422 5.17 1.83 15.72
CA THR A 422 5.08 2.42 17.06
C THR A 422 5.86 1.67 18.12
N HIS A 423 6.26 2.38 19.16
CA HIS A 423 6.77 1.85 20.42
C HIS A 423 5.77 1.99 21.56
N SER A 424 4.61 2.62 21.32
CA SER A 424 3.64 2.96 22.36
C SER A 424 2.78 1.78 22.79
N GLU A 425 2.86 1.46 24.08
CA GLU A 425 1.93 0.56 24.73
C GLU A 425 0.48 1.12 24.70
N TYR A 426 0.33 2.43 24.79
CA TYR A 426 -0.97 3.09 24.88
C TYR A 426 -1.79 2.93 23.61
N LEU A 427 -1.15 2.98 22.43
CA LEU A 427 -1.82 2.70 21.17
C LEU A 427 -2.36 1.27 21.14
N VAL A 428 -1.52 0.30 21.51
CA VAL A 428 -1.89 -1.11 21.52
C VAL A 428 -3.00 -1.40 22.54
N ARG A 429 -2.90 -0.87 23.77
CA ARG A 429 -3.91 -1.04 24.82
C ARG A 429 -5.24 -0.41 24.41
N ARG A 430 -5.23 0.75 23.76
CA ARG A 430 -6.45 1.38 23.25
C ARG A 430 -7.14 0.54 22.20
N SER A 431 -6.38 -0.05 21.27
CA SER A 431 -6.93 -0.97 20.26
C SER A 431 -7.61 -2.18 20.90
N GLN A 432 -7.04 -2.73 21.98
CA GLN A 432 -7.66 -3.81 22.77
C GLN A 432 -9.00 -3.35 23.40
N GLY A 433 -9.04 -2.13 23.95
CA GLY A 433 -10.26 -1.55 24.50
C GLY A 433 -11.37 -1.38 23.46
N ILE A 434 -11.03 -0.94 22.24
CA ILE A 434 -11.99 -0.82 21.13
C ILE A 434 -12.52 -2.21 20.72
N VAL A 435 -11.65 -3.21 20.60
CA VAL A 435 -12.08 -4.59 20.28
C VAL A 435 -13.02 -5.14 21.32
N ALA A 436 -12.72 -4.95 22.60
CA ALA A 436 -13.58 -5.38 23.71
C ALA A 436 -14.96 -4.69 23.69
N SER A 437 -15.01 -3.40 23.36
CA SER A 437 -16.25 -2.62 23.32
C SER A 437 -17.19 -3.04 22.17
N LYS A 438 -16.66 -3.51 21.04
CA LYS A 438 -17.45 -3.93 19.85
C LYS A 438 -18.24 -5.24 20.05
N LYS A 439 -18.00 -6.01 21.12
CA LYS A 439 -18.73 -7.22 21.52
C LYS A 439 -18.98 -8.19 20.37
N TYR A 440 -17.92 -8.70 19.75
CA TYR A 440 -18.04 -9.69 18.67
C TYR A 440 -18.73 -10.97 19.14
N ALA A 441 -19.62 -11.52 18.31
CA ALA A 441 -20.43 -12.69 18.65
C ALA A 441 -19.58 -13.95 18.92
N ASN A 442 -18.48 -14.12 18.19
CA ASN A 442 -17.53 -15.22 18.32
C ASN A 442 -16.18 -14.86 17.70
N GLN A 443 -15.23 -15.77 17.77
CA GLN A 443 -13.88 -15.58 17.25
C GLN A 443 -13.84 -15.39 15.73
N ASP A 444 -14.66 -16.11 14.98
CA ASP A 444 -14.74 -15.98 13.50
C ASP A 444 -15.26 -14.60 13.07
N ALA A 445 -16.26 -14.08 13.79
CA ALA A 445 -16.78 -12.73 13.55
C ALA A 445 -15.72 -11.67 13.87
N LEU A 446 -14.94 -11.86 14.92
CA LEU A 446 -13.81 -11.01 15.26
C LEU A 446 -12.75 -11.02 14.15
N GLU A 447 -12.31 -12.19 13.70
CA GLU A 447 -11.28 -12.31 12.68
C GLU A 447 -11.66 -11.65 11.35
N LYS A 448 -12.94 -11.74 10.96
CA LYS A 448 -13.48 -11.15 9.74
C LYS A 448 -13.68 -9.64 9.82
N LYS A 449 -14.07 -9.11 11.00
CA LYS A 449 -14.54 -7.72 11.15
C LYS A 449 -13.63 -6.82 11.97
N CYS A 450 -12.59 -7.37 12.64
CA CYS A 450 -11.66 -6.58 13.41
C CYS A 450 -10.86 -5.63 12.49
N PRO A 451 -10.90 -4.31 12.72
CA PRO A 451 -10.15 -3.36 11.91
C PRO A 451 -8.64 -3.46 12.14
N PHE A 452 -8.23 -4.02 13.28
CA PHE A 452 -6.84 -4.04 13.71
C PHE A 452 -6.13 -5.34 13.36
N LYS A 453 -4.89 -5.22 12.87
CA LYS A 453 -3.89 -6.30 12.85
C LYS A 453 -2.63 -5.80 13.54
N VAL A 454 -2.24 -6.43 14.62
CA VAL A 454 -1.04 -6.09 15.39
C VAL A 454 0.03 -7.13 15.12
N TYR A 455 1.22 -6.69 14.74
CA TYR A 455 2.38 -7.55 14.56
C TYR A 455 3.46 -7.13 15.54
N TYR A 456 3.88 -8.08 16.36
CA TYR A 456 5.02 -7.89 17.25
C TYR A 456 6.30 -8.32 16.55
N PHE A 457 7.29 -7.45 16.62
CA PHE A 457 8.63 -7.63 16.06
C PHE A 457 9.61 -7.91 17.20
N PRO A 458 9.97 -9.18 17.47
CA PRO A 458 11.01 -9.52 18.42
C PRO A 458 12.37 -9.08 17.91
N GLU A 459 13.33 -8.87 18.83
CA GLU A 459 14.66 -8.37 18.44
C GLU A 459 15.41 -9.36 17.56
N ASN A 460 15.35 -10.66 17.85
CA ASN A 460 16.17 -11.69 17.19
C ASN A 460 15.35 -12.80 16.51
N ASP A 461 14.08 -12.55 16.23
CA ASP A 461 13.19 -13.55 15.64
C ASP A 461 12.29 -12.94 14.55
N ILE A 462 11.50 -13.78 13.91
CA ILE A 462 10.54 -13.41 12.88
C ILE A 462 9.32 -12.73 13.55
N PRO A 463 8.80 -11.65 12.97
CA PRO A 463 7.60 -11.00 13.48
C PRO A 463 6.38 -11.93 13.42
N TYR A 464 5.50 -11.84 14.41
CA TYR A 464 4.29 -12.61 14.47
C TYR A 464 3.06 -11.79 14.82
N LYS A 465 1.90 -12.25 14.36
CA LYS A 465 0.62 -11.59 14.60
C LYS A 465 0.19 -11.79 16.05
N MET A 466 -0.23 -10.70 16.68
CA MET A 466 -0.91 -10.72 17.95
C MET A 466 -2.41 -11.00 17.72
N ASN A 467 -2.90 -12.13 18.24
CA ASN A 467 -4.26 -12.58 17.98
C ASN A 467 -5.21 -12.07 19.06
N TYR A 468 -6.15 -11.21 18.71
CA TYR A 468 -7.19 -10.74 19.60
C TYR A 468 -8.15 -11.87 19.97
N ARG A 469 -8.62 -11.84 21.20
CA ARG A 469 -9.78 -12.57 21.71
C ARG A 469 -11.00 -11.65 21.71
N THR A 470 -12.19 -12.20 21.81
CA THR A 470 -13.43 -11.42 21.87
C THR A 470 -13.53 -10.46 23.06
N ASP A 471 -12.76 -10.71 24.12
CA ASP A 471 -12.62 -9.82 25.28
C ASP A 471 -11.58 -8.68 25.07
N GLY A 472 -11.01 -8.56 23.86
CA GLY A 472 -9.99 -7.58 23.51
C GLY A 472 -8.57 -7.93 23.94
N LYS A 473 -8.37 -8.96 24.76
CA LYS A 473 -7.03 -9.43 25.14
C LYS A 473 -6.39 -10.18 23.98
N PHE A 474 -5.07 -10.27 24.00
CA PHE A 474 -4.35 -11.15 23.09
C PHE A 474 -4.28 -12.59 23.64
N SER A 475 -4.36 -13.57 22.74
CA SER A 475 -4.17 -14.99 23.09
C SER A 475 -2.70 -15.37 23.24
N ASN A 476 -1.80 -14.65 22.57
CA ASN A 476 -0.35 -14.78 22.66
C ASN A 476 0.27 -13.59 23.41
N LYS A 477 1.55 -13.71 23.76
CA LYS A 477 2.25 -12.72 24.59
C LYS A 477 3.30 -11.99 23.76
N PHE A 478 3.60 -10.76 24.17
CA PHE A 478 4.80 -10.03 23.76
C PHE A 478 6.04 -10.67 24.40
N GLY A 479 7.21 -10.42 23.84
CA GLY A 479 8.47 -10.79 24.44
C GLY A 479 8.68 -10.12 25.80
N SER A 480 9.48 -10.76 26.66
CA SER A 480 9.82 -10.23 27.98
C SER A 480 10.51 -8.85 27.85
N GLY A 481 10.18 -7.93 28.74
CA GLY A 481 10.74 -6.56 28.76
C GLY A 481 10.02 -5.58 27.84
N PHE A 482 8.98 -6.01 27.08
CA PHE A 482 8.36 -5.10 26.14
C PHE A 482 7.23 -4.26 26.78
N PHE A 483 6.19 -4.85 27.35
CA PHE A 483 5.11 -4.12 28.04
C PHE A 483 4.99 -4.49 29.52
N ASP A 484 5.95 -5.18 30.07
CA ASP A 484 5.96 -5.67 31.45
C ASP A 484 6.93 -4.91 32.36
N GLU A 485 7.74 -4.00 31.79
CA GLU A 485 8.79 -3.32 32.54
C GLU A 485 8.22 -2.41 33.64
N ALA A 486 7.21 -1.60 33.34
CA ALA A 486 6.56 -0.76 34.34
C ALA A 486 5.95 -1.60 35.48
N THR A 487 5.42 -2.78 35.16
CA THR A 487 4.90 -3.72 36.15
C THR A 487 6.02 -4.32 37.00
N LYS A 488 7.15 -4.73 36.41
CA LYS A 488 8.30 -5.24 37.12
C LYS A 488 8.86 -4.21 38.08
N LEU A 489 9.09 -2.98 37.60
CA LEU A 489 9.58 -1.87 38.42
C LEU A 489 8.62 -1.56 39.59
N SER A 490 7.30 -1.65 39.38
CA SER A 490 6.35 -1.44 40.49
C SER A 490 6.43 -2.54 41.54
N PHE A 491 6.73 -3.79 41.18
CA PHE A 491 6.96 -4.87 42.14
C PHE A 491 8.30 -4.74 42.88
N GLU A 492 9.31 -4.07 42.31
CA GLU A 492 10.56 -3.81 43.00
C GLU A 492 10.45 -2.70 44.08
N LEU A 493 9.40 -1.91 44.04
CA LEU A 493 9.14 -0.83 45.00
C LEU A 493 8.37 -1.27 46.22
N PHE A 494 7.86 -2.49 46.25
CA PHE A 494 7.12 -3.12 47.31
C PHE A 494 7.77 -4.42 47.75
#